data_ba35c1a9d6fe28115578d635fc6dde1a
#
_entry.id   ba35c1a9d6fe28115578d635fc6dde1a
#
_cell.length_a   1.000
_cell.length_b   1.000
_cell.length_c   1.000
_cell.angle_alpha   90.00
_cell.angle_beta   90.00
_cell.angle_gamma   90.00
#
_symmetry.space_group_name_H-M   'P 1'
#
loop_
_entity.id
_entity.type
_entity.pdbx_description
1 polymer ?
#
loop_
_entity_poly.entity_id
_entity_poly.type
_entity_poly.pdbx_seq_one_letter_code
_entity_poly.pdbx_strand_id
1 'polypeptide(L)'
;MGWMRAARIAEEAKIPVSSHLFPEFSSHLLAATPAAHWLEFTDWSVPLLENPVTVTDGHVYVSDAPGAGIAWNEDAVEKYSVAI
;
A
#
# COMPACT_ATOMS: atom_id res chain seq x y z
N MET A 1 1.43 -6.48 13.03
CA MET A 1 2.52 -6.71 14.03
C MET A 1 3.75 -7.38 13.43
N GLY A 2 3.59 -8.37 12.57
CA GLY A 2 4.70 -9.05 11.92
C GLY A 2 5.62 -8.13 11.13
N TRP A 3 5.05 -7.20 10.34
CA TRP A 3 5.84 -6.23 9.59
C TRP A 3 6.75 -5.40 10.50
N MET A 4 6.21 -4.82 11.57
CA MET A 4 7.00 -3.95 12.45
C MET A 4 8.13 -4.70 13.15
N ARG A 5 7.92 -5.97 13.47
CA ARG A 5 9.00 -6.82 14.01
C ARG A 5 10.08 -7.08 12.98
N ALA A 6 9.70 -7.45 11.76
CA ALA A 6 10.65 -7.68 10.66
C ALA A 6 11.41 -6.39 10.31
N ALA A 7 10.71 -5.26 10.26
CA ALA A 7 11.30 -3.96 9.98
C ALA A 7 12.38 -3.59 11.01
N ARG A 8 12.13 -3.86 12.29
CA ARG A 8 13.09 -3.61 13.36
C ARG A 8 14.34 -4.48 13.22
N ILE A 9 14.15 -5.76 12.90
CA ILE A 9 15.28 -6.68 12.66
C ILE A 9 16.11 -6.21 11.47
N ALA A 10 15.44 -5.80 10.38
CA ALA A 10 16.12 -5.30 9.19
C ALA A 10 16.90 -4.01 9.48
N GLU A 11 16.33 -3.10 10.26
CA GLU A 11 16.99 -1.86 10.67
C GLU A 11 18.27 -2.16 11.46
N GLU A 12 18.18 -3.04 12.44
CA GLU A 12 19.35 -3.46 13.24
C GLU A 12 20.43 -4.10 12.38
N ALA A 13 20.04 -4.88 11.38
CA ALA A 13 20.96 -5.54 10.45
C ALA A 13 21.40 -4.62 9.29
N LYS A 14 20.91 -3.39 9.22
CA LYS A 14 21.16 -2.43 8.14
C LYS A 14 20.78 -2.97 6.76
N ILE A 15 19.65 -3.67 6.70
CA ILE A 15 19.10 -4.24 5.46
C ILE A 15 17.93 -3.36 5.00
N PRO A 16 17.94 -2.84 3.75
CA PRO A 16 16.81 -2.10 3.22
C PRO A 16 15.56 -3.00 3.08
N VAL A 17 14.38 -2.41 3.31
CA VAL A 17 13.11 -3.11 3.24
C VAL A 17 12.27 -2.55 2.10
N SER A 18 11.85 -3.41 1.20
CA SER A 18 10.90 -3.08 0.14
C SER A 18 9.62 -3.87 0.33
N SER A 19 8.53 -3.34 -0.19
CA SER A 19 7.23 -4.01 -0.08
C SER A 19 6.99 -4.99 -1.23
N HIS A 20 6.00 -5.84 -1.03
CA HIS A 20 5.46 -6.73 -2.05
C HIS A 20 3.95 -6.64 -2.05
N LEU A 21 3.36 -6.26 -3.19
CA LEU A 21 1.93 -6.11 -3.42
C LEU A 21 1.23 -5.11 -2.46
N PHE A 22 -0.04 -4.93 -2.64
CA PHE A 22 -0.95 -4.15 -1.79
C PHE A 22 -0.42 -2.75 -1.43
N PRO A 23 -0.16 -1.89 -2.44
CA PRO A 23 0.40 -0.55 -2.18
C PRO A 23 -0.47 0.29 -1.25
N GLU A 24 -1.78 0.05 -1.22
CA GLU A 24 -2.73 0.74 -0.36
C GLU A 24 -2.41 0.56 1.14
N PHE A 25 -1.91 -0.61 1.51
CA PHE A 25 -1.49 -0.92 2.88
C PHE A 25 0.00 -0.74 3.06
N SER A 26 0.80 -1.21 2.10
CA SER A 26 2.26 -1.19 2.18
C SER A 26 2.82 0.21 2.28
N SER A 27 2.18 1.21 1.68
CA SER A 27 2.60 2.61 1.77
C SER A 27 2.64 3.10 3.22
N HIS A 28 1.62 2.77 4.02
CA HIS A 28 1.56 3.12 5.44
C HIS A 28 2.66 2.42 6.24
N LEU A 29 2.88 1.14 5.95
CA LEU A 29 3.90 0.35 6.64
C LEU A 29 5.30 0.83 6.32
N LEU A 30 5.59 1.13 5.05
CA LEU A 30 6.88 1.68 4.64
C LEU A 30 7.11 3.08 5.22
N ALA A 31 6.07 3.92 5.29
CA ALA A 31 6.19 5.24 5.90
C ALA A 31 6.63 5.18 7.37
N ALA A 32 6.29 4.09 8.07
CA ALA A 32 6.68 3.85 9.46
C ALA A 32 7.97 3.02 9.60
N THR A 33 8.64 2.69 8.50
CA THR A 33 9.82 1.81 8.48
C THR A 33 11.08 2.62 8.21
N PRO A 34 12.00 2.76 9.19
CA PRO A 34 13.22 3.55 8.99
C PRO A 34 14.11 3.02 7.85
N ALA A 35 14.17 1.71 7.66
CA ALA A 35 14.95 1.06 6.61
C ALA A 35 14.18 0.94 5.28
N ALA A 36 13.10 1.68 5.07
CA ALA A 36 12.29 1.62 3.86
C ALA A 36 13.10 1.97 2.61
N HIS A 37 12.87 1.24 1.53
CA HIS A 37 13.54 1.45 0.25
C HIS A 37 12.51 1.63 -0.86
N TRP A 38 12.01 0.54 -1.46
CA TRP A 38 11.06 0.61 -2.56
C TRP A 38 9.68 0.17 -2.17
N LEU A 39 8.66 0.87 -2.66
CA LEU A 39 7.29 0.39 -2.69
C LEU A 39 7.04 -0.29 -4.03
N GLU A 40 6.64 -1.56 -4.00
CA GLU A 40 6.16 -2.23 -5.21
C GLU A 40 4.75 -1.74 -5.52
N PHE A 41 4.61 -1.06 -6.64
CA PHE A 41 3.32 -0.53 -7.07
C PHE A 41 2.66 -1.47 -8.09
N THR A 42 1.43 -1.86 -7.78
CA THR A 42 0.55 -2.56 -8.72
C THR A 42 -0.76 -1.80 -8.83
N ASP A 43 -1.33 -1.75 -10.00
CA ASP A 43 -2.57 -1.01 -10.27
C ASP A 43 -3.82 -1.89 -10.30
N TRP A 44 -3.73 -3.11 -9.79
CA TRP A 44 -4.80 -4.09 -9.88
C TRP A 44 -6.10 -3.65 -9.20
N SER A 45 -5.99 -2.96 -8.07
CA SER A 45 -7.14 -2.47 -7.30
C SER A 45 -7.63 -1.09 -7.75
N VAL A 46 -6.84 -0.37 -8.54
CA VAL A 46 -7.16 1.01 -8.95
C VAL A 46 -8.58 1.15 -9.51
N PRO A 47 -9.06 0.27 -10.41
CA PRO A 47 -10.42 0.41 -10.95
C PRO A 47 -11.54 0.24 -9.91
N LEU A 48 -11.24 -0.33 -8.74
CA LEU A 48 -12.23 -0.63 -7.70
C LEU A 48 -12.28 0.41 -6.58
N LEU A 49 -11.37 1.37 -6.58
CA LEU A 49 -11.22 2.33 -5.50
C LEU A 49 -11.66 3.74 -5.90
N GLU A 50 -12.26 4.48 -4.96
CA GLU A 50 -12.62 5.88 -5.18
C GLU A 50 -11.38 6.78 -5.26
N ASN A 51 -10.44 6.57 -4.34
CA ASN A 51 -9.21 7.36 -4.25
C ASN A 51 -8.00 6.40 -4.27
N PRO A 52 -7.67 5.83 -5.43
CA PRO A 52 -6.56 4.89 -5.51
C PRO A 52 -5.22 5.58 -5.23
N VAL A 53 -4.27 4.78 -4.76
CA VAL A 53 -2.88 5.22 -4.62
C VAL A 53 -2.34 5.58 -6.00
N THR A 54 -1.69 6.74 -6.10
CA THR A 54 -1.09 7.22 -7.35
C THR A 54 0.40 7.44 -7.18
N VAL A 55 1.13 7.30 -8.28
CA VAL A 55 2.57 7.58 -8.32
C VAL A 55 2.76 8.95 -8.96
N THR A 56 3.46 9.84 -8.25
CA THR A 56 3.79 11.18 -8.72
C THR A 56 5.30 11.39 -8.57
N ASP A 57 5.97 11.70 -9.66
CA ASP A 57 7.44 11.89 -9.69
C ASP A 57 8.22 10.74 -9.04
N GLY A 58 7.78 9.51 -9.27
CA GLY A 58 8.42 8.32 -8.70
C GLY A 58 8.15 8.10 -7.23
N HIS A 59 7.17 8.80 -6.66
CA HIS A 59 6.82 8.73 -5.24
C HIS A 59 5.34 8.42 -5.04
N VAL A 60 5.05 7.72 -3.95
CA VAL A 60 3.70 7.51 -3.44
C VAL A 60 3.53 8.30 -2.15
N TYR A 61 2.41 9.00 -2.04
CA TYR A 61 2.06 9.76 -0.85
C TYR A 61 1.01 9.01 -0.05
N VAL A 62 1.27 8.85 1.25
CA VAL A 62 0.37 8.14 2.15
C VAL A 62 -0.88 8.97 2.40
N SER A 63 -2.05 8.35 2.33
CA SER A 63 -3.33 9.01 2.61
C SER A 63 -3.48 9.35 4.08
N ASP A 64 -4.05 10.53 4.36
CA ASP A 64 -4.45 10.95 5.72
C ASP A 64 -5.86 10.48 6.09
N ALA A 65 -6.57 9.82 5.19
CA ALA A 65 -7.91 9.32 5.45
C ALA A 65 -7.90 8.24 6.53
N PRO A 66 -8.98 8.11 7.33
CA PRO A 66 -9.06 7.11 8.38
C PRO A 66 -8.82 5.68 7.90
N GLY A 67 -8.21 4.86 8.74
CA GLY A 67 -7.86 3.48 8.41
C GLY A 67 -6.76 3.42 7.36
N ALA A 68 -6.88 2.51 6.42
CA ALA A 68 -5.95 2.40 5.30
C ALA A 68 -6.23 3.43 4.18
N GLY A 69 -7.25 4.25 4.34
CA GLY A 69 -7.64 5.24 3.32
C GLY A 69 -8.35 4.64 2.12
N ILE A 70 -8.84 3.40 2.24
CA ILE A 70 -9.54 2.69 1.16
C ILE A 70 -11.03 3.00 1.21
N ALA A 71 -11.59 3.38 0.07
CA ALA A 71 -13.03 3.46 -0.14
C ALA A 71 -13.35 2.78 -1.48
N TRP A 72 -14.32 1.87 -1.45
CA TRP A 72 -14.74 1.15 -2.65
C TRP A 72 -15.58 2.04 -3.56
N ASN A 73 -15.28 2.00 -4.85
CA ASN A 73 -16.17 2.52 -5.87
C ASN A 73 -17.28 1.47 -6.12
N GLU A 74 -18.43 1.68 -5.53
CA GLU A 74 -19.51 0.68 -5.54
C GLU A 74 -20.02 0.38 -6.97
N ASP A 75 -20.04 1.35 -7.86
CA ASP A 75 -20.42 1.14 -9.26
C ASP A 75 -19.42 0.20 -9.94
N ALA A 76 -18.13 0.36 -9.66
CA ALA A 76 -17.09 -0.52 -10.19
C ALA A 76 -17.19 -1.93 -9.58
N VAL A 77 -17.46 -2.02 -8.28
CA VAL A 77 -17.67 -3.31 -7.61
C VAL A 77 -18.85 -4.07 -8.26
N GLU A 78 -19.95 -3.39 -8.49
CA GLU A 78 -21.10 -3.99 -9.19
C GLU A 78 -20.74 -4.44 -10.60
N LYS A 79 -20.06 -3.56 -11.35
CA LYS A 79 -19.65 -3.83 -12.74
C LYS A 79 -18.79 -5.08 -12.87
N TYR A 80 -17.88 -5.29 -11.93
CA TYR A 80 -16.93 -6.41 -11.97
C TYR A 80 -17.36 -7.62 -11.15
N SER A 81 -18.53 -7.56 -10.50
CA SER A 81 -19.07 -8.69 -9.74
C SER A 81 -19.46 -9.82 -10.67
N VAL A 82 -19.22 -11.05 -10.21
CA VAL A 82 -19.63 -12.25 -10.92
C VAL A 82 -20.40 -13.16 -9.96
N ALA A 83 -21.37 -13.88 -10.50
CA ALA A 83 -22.10 -14.89 -9.75
C ALA A 83 -21.19 -16.10 -9.51
N ILE A 84 -21.18 -16.59 -8.27
CA ILE A 84 -20.39 -17.76 -7.88
C ILE A 84 -21.33 -18.97 -7.75
#